data_b6fa2d7074f3b0a679cf4fb7e9eed58c
#
_entry.id   b6fa2d7074f3b0a679cf4fb7e9eed58c
#
_cell.length_a   1.000
_cell.length_b   1.000
_cell.length_c   1.000
_cell.angle_alpha   90.00
_cell.angle_beta   90.00
_cell.angle_gamma   90.00
#
_symmetry.space_group_name_H-M   'P 1'
#
loop_
_entity.id
_entity.type
_entity.pdbx_description
1 polymer ?
#
loop_
_entity_poly.entity_id
_entity_poly.type
_entity_poly.pdbx_seq_one_letter_code
_entity_poly.pdbx_strand_id
1 'polypeptide(L)'
;PVTYRKTYVETDEIIKLGFFTHGIDYKFWGLFDTDVHFFGPILAEGEDIHDKTFFLMGTDDLGRDMFTRILFGGRISLSFCLVSIFFTFLIGLTLGGLSGYLGGVVDTIVQRAIDLIMSMPTIPLWMSLAAALPSTMTQLKKYLLMCLIMSLIGWTGLARVTRGKILSLREEDFVTAAR
;
A
#
# COMPACT_ATOMS: atom_id res chain seq x y z
N PRO A 1 -9.36 -37.60 -14.84
CA PRO A 1 -9.23 -36.23 -14.26
C PRO A 1 -10.22 -35.34 -14.98
N VAL A 2 -11.25 -34.87 -14.23
CA VAL A 2 -12.24 -33.93 -14.77
C VAL A 2 -11.56 -32.58 -14.83
N THR A 3 -11.21 -32.14 -16.04
CA THR A 3 -10.67 -30.79 -16.26
C THR A 3 -11.86 -29.84 -16.28
N TYR A 4 -12.06 -29.07 -15.22
CA TYR A 4 -13.05 -27.98 -15.19
C TYR A 4 -12.54 -26.84 -16.09
N ARG A 5 -12.84 -26.92 -17.38
CA ARG A 5 -12.60 -25.84 -18.33
C ARG A 5 -13.86 -24.96 -18.32
N LYS A 6 -13.74 -23.74 -17.85
CA LYS A 6 -14.84 -22.76 -17.97
C LYS A 6 -15.06 -22.48 -19.46
N THR A 7 -16.26 -22.77 -19.94
CA THR A 7 -16.70 -22.43 -21.28
C THR A 7 -17.61 -21.21 -21.14
N TYR A 8 -17.24 -20.11 -21.78
CA TYR A 8 -18.09 -18.93 -21.86
C TYR A 8 -19.02 -19.12 -23.05
N VAL A 9 -20.31 -18.95 -22.81
CA VAL A 9 -21.36 -18.98 -23.85
C VAL A 9 -21.84 -17.55 -24.02
N GLU A 10 -21.79 -17.03 -25.21
CA GLU A 10 -22.40 -15.75 -25.55
C GLU A 10 -23.91 -15.88 -25.40
N THR A 11 -24.52 -15.01 -24.63
CA THR A 11 -25.98 -14.91 -24.48
C THR A 11 -26.45 -13.66 -25.21
N ASP A 12 -27.59 -13.75 -25.89
CA ASP A 12 -28.22 -12.60 -26.56
C ASP A 12 -28.84 -11.59 -25.59
N GLU A 13 -28.64 -11.81 -24.27
CA GLU A 13 -29.20 -10.96 -23.24
C GLU A 13 -28.41 -9.66 -23.09
N ILE A 14 -29.06 -8.54 -23.39
CA ILE A 14 -28.49 -7.21 -23.32
C ILE A 14 -28.81 -6.60 -21.95
N ILE A 15 -27.78 -6.44 -21.09
CA ILE A 15 -27.90 -5.75 -19.82
C ILE A 15 -27.71 -4.25 -20.05
N LYS A 16 -28.76 -3.45 -19.79
CA LYS A 16 -28.67 -1.98 -19.84
C LYS A 16 -27.96 -1.48 -18.60
N LEU A 17 -26.96 -0.63 -18.78
CA LEU A 17 -26.20 -0.01 -17.72
C LEU A 17 -26.61 1.45 -17.54
N GLY A 18 -26.63 1.93 -16.32
CA GLY A 18 -26.94 3.31 -15.99
C GLY A 18 -26.11 3.85 -14.84
N PHE A 19 -26.21 5.17 -14.66
CA PHE A 19 -25.65 5.85 -13.48
C PHE A 19 -26.74 5.99 -12.41
N PHE A 20 -26.30 5.97 -11.15
CA PHE A 20 -27.19 6.08 -9.98
C PHE A 20 -28.31 5.03 -9.95
N THR A 21 -27.92 3.78 -10.22
CA THR A 21 -28.84 2.63 -10.18
C THR A 21 -29.07 2.14 -8.78
N HIS A 22 -30.26 1.63 -8.50
CA HIS A 22 -30.59 0.97 -7.24
C HIS A 22 -30.11 -0.48 -7.27
N GLY A 23 -29.53 -0.95 -6.15
CA GLY A 23 -28.94 -2.26 -6.06
C GLY A 23 -28.98 -2.83 -4.64
N ILE A 24 -27.96 -3.53 -4.24
CA ILE A 24 -27.83 -4.12 -2.89
C ILE A 24 -27.57 -3.01 -1.88
N ASP A 25 -28.29 -3.05 -0.74
CA ASP A 25 -28.09 -2.13 0.37
C ASP A 25 -26.66 -2.19 0.90
N TYR A 26 -26.03 -1.03 1.05
CA TYR A 26 -24.70 -0.93 1.63
C TYR A 26 -24.58 0.32 2.52
N LYS A 27 -23.58 0.33 3.40
CA LYS A 27 -23.28 1.48 4.26
C LYS A 27 -22.24 2.38 3.60
N PHE A 28 -22.71 3.53 3.09
CA PHE A 28 -21.82 4.55 2.56
C PHE A 28 -20.99 5.16 3.69
N TRP A 29 -19.65 5.01 3.62
CA TRP A 29 -18.68 5.34 4.67
C TRP A 29 -18.98 4.73 6.05
N GLY A 30 -19.81 3.68 6.12
CA GLY A 30 -20.22 3.08 7.39
C GLY A 30 -21.21 3.92 8.20
N LEU A 31 -21.74 5.01 7.65
CA LEU A 31 -22.61 5.98 8.32
C LEU A 31 -24.05 5.97 7.81
N PHE A 32 -24.25 5.85 6.51
CA PHE A 32 -25.57 5.96 5.87
C PHE A 32 -25.90 4.68 5.11
N ASP A 33 -27.06 4.09 5.40
CA ASP A 33 -27.60 3.00 4.61
C ASP A 33 -28.14 3.55 3.30
N THR A 34 -27.70 3.02 2.17
CA THR A 34 -28.14 3.40 0.82
C THR A 34 -28.07 2.20 -0.12
N ASP A 35 -28.96 2.17 -1.09
CA ASP A 35 -29.03 1.19 -2.18
C ASP A 35 -28.57 1.78 -3.51
N VAL A 36 -28.22 3.09 -3.54
CA VAL A 36 -27.82 3.79 -4.76
C VAL A 36 -26.37 3.52 -5.10
N HIS A 37 -26.14 2.86 -6.22
CA HIS A 37 -24.81 2.61 -6.77
C HIS A 37 -24.49 3.63 -7.86
N PHE A 38 -23.26 4.14 -7.88
CA PHE A 38 -22.84 5.14 -8.87
C PHE A 38 -23.00 4.65 -10.31
N PHE A 39 -22.78 3.36 -10.55
CA PHE A 39 -22.88 2.72 -11.85
C PHE A 39 -23.25 1.25 -11.68
N GLY A 40 -24.20 0.76 -12.48
CA GLY A 40 -24.65 -0.62 -12.38
C GLY A 40 -25.71 -1.00 -13.42
N PRO A 41 -26.20 -2.23 -13.39
CA PRO A 41 -27.29 -2.67 -14.25
C PRO A 41 -28.60 -1.96 -13.88
N ILE A 42 -29.38 -1.62 -14.89
CA ILE A 42 -30.77 -1.15 -14.69
C ILE A 42 -31.63 -2.39 -14.62
N LEU A 43 -32.18 -2.65 -13.42
CA LEU A 43 -33.08 -3.78 -13.18
C LEU A 43 -34.52 -3.40 -13.53
N ALA A 44 -35.24 -4.32 -14.18
CA ALA A 44 -36.68 -4.21 -14.33
C ALA A 44 -37.38 -4.70 -13.06
N GLU A 45 -38.66 -4.29 -12.86
CA GLU A 45 -39.45 -4.75 -11.71
C GLU A 45 -39.53 -6.28 -11.66
N GLY A 46 -39.00 -6.86 -10.56
CA GLY A 46 -39.02 -8.31 -10.34
C GLY A 46 -37.76 -9.08 -10.78
N GLU A 47 -36.75 -8.38 -11.32
CA GLU A 47 -35.47 -9.01 -11.64
C GLU A 47 -34.54 -9.00 -10.42
N ASP A 48 -33.86 -10.15 -10.18
CA ASP A 48 -32.88 -10.25 -9.12
C ASP A 48 -31.52 -9.70 -9.59
N ILE A 49 -30.89 -8.86 -8.79
CA ILE A 49 -29.56 -8.29 -9.05
C ILE A 49 -28.49 -9.37 -9.18
N HIS A 50 -28.70 -10.52 -8.54
CA HIS A 50 -27.78 -11.65 -8.59
C HIS A 50 -27.73 -12.33 -9.98
N ASP A 51 -28.80 -12.24 -10.75
CA ASP A 51 -28.89 -12.84 -12.09
C ASP A 51 -28.25 -11.94 -13.15
N LYS A 52 -28.11 -10.63 -12.88
CA LYS A 52 -27.55 -9.63 -13.80
C LYS A 52 -26.25 -9.02 -13.29
N THR A 53 -25.29 -9.87 -12.93
CA THR A 53 -24.00 -9.42 -12.44
C THR A 53 -23.19 -8.80 -13.59
N PHE A 54 -22.83 -7.54 -13.44
CA PHE A 54 -21.97 -6.82 -14.39
C PHE A 54 -20.57 -6.65 -13.80
N PHE A 55 -19.56 -7.07 -14.56
CA PHE A 55 -18.15 -6.91 -14.20
C PHE A 55 -17.47 -5.89 -15.12
N LEU A 56 -17.20 -4.69 -14.62
CA LEU A 56 -16.66 -3.57 -15.40
C LEU A 56 -15.33 -3.90 -16.12
N MET A 57 -14.47 -4.69 -15.50
CA MET A 57 -13.19 -5.15 -16.05
C MET A 57 -13.14 -6.69 -16.24
N GLY A 58 -14.32 -7.31 -16.30
CA GLY A 58 -14.39 -8.76 -16.37
C GLY A 58 -14.01 -9.45 -15.05
N THR A 59 -13.80 -10.77 -15.16
CA THR A 59 -13.46 -11.64 -14.03
C THR A 59 -12.07 -12.23 -14.18
N ASP A 60 -11.48 -12.62 -13.04
CA ASP A 60 -10.28 -13.46 -13.05
C ASP A 60 -10.62 -14.94 -13.36
N ASP A 61 -9.59 -15.81 -13.41
CA ASP A 61 -9.74 -17.24 -13.67
C ASP A 61 -10.64 -17.96 -12.65
N LEU A 62 -10.89 -17.35 -11.49
CA LEU A 62 -11.77 -17.86 -10.45
C LEU A 62 -13.18 -17.23 -10.48
N GLY A 63 -13.48 -16.38 -11.45
CA GLY A 63 -14.77 -15.71 -11.60
C GLY A 63 -14.99 -14.55 -10.64
N ARG A 64 -13.93 -13.97 -10.06
CA ARG A 64 -14.02 -12.84 -9.13
C ARG A 64 -13.86 -11.52 -9.89
N ASP A 65 -14.65 -10.50 -9.52
CA ASP A 65 -14.62 -9.18 -10.12
C ASP A 65 -13.24 -8.53 -10.03
N MET A 66 -12.65 -8.25 -11.18
CA MET A 66 -11.32 -7.62 -11.29
C MET A 66 -11.34 -6.18 -10.80
N PHE A 67 -12.39 -5.40 -11.12
CA PHE A 67 -12.48 -4.00 -10.72
C PHE A 67 -12.52 -3.84 -9.19
N THR A 68 -13.39 -4.59 -8.53
CA THR A 68 -13.48 -4.62 -7.07
C THR A 68 -12.14 -5.01 -6.44
N ARG A 69 -11.46 -6.00 -6.98
CA ARG A 69 -10.14 -6.43 -6.48
C ARG A 69 -9.08 -5.37 -6.63
N ILE A 70 -9.07 -4.62 -7.74
CA ILE A 70 -8.12 -3.51 -7.94
C ILE A 70 -8.38 -2.41 -6.91
N LEU A 71 -9.65 -2.04 -6.67
CA LEU A 71 -10.00 -1.02 -5.68
C LEU A 71 -9.60 -1.42 -4.26
N PHE A 72 -9.97 -2.64 -3.83
CA PHE A 72 -9.60 -3.13 -2.49
C PHE A 72 -8.10 -3.35 -2.35
N GLY A 73 -7.43 -3.88 -3.38
CA GLY A 73 -5.98 -4.02 -3.42
C GLY A 73 -5.26 -2.67 -3.37
N GLY A 74 -5.77 -1.68 -4.11
CA GLY A 74 -5.28 -0.30 -4.10
C GLY A 74 -5.38 0.34 -2.71
N ARG A 75 -6.51 0.18 -2.02
CA ARG A 75 -6.71 0.66 -0.64
C ARG A 75 -5.65 0.09 0.30
N ILE A 76 -5.39 -1.22 0.23
CA ILE A 76 -4.38 -1.88 1.07
C ILE A 76 -2.98 -1.37 0.70
N SER A 77 -2.64 -1.29 -0.58
CA SER A 77 -1.32 -0.83 -1.03
C SER A 77 -1.05 0.62 -0.65
N LEU A 78 -2.02 1.52 -0.81
CA LEU A 78 -1.87 2.93 -0.43
C LEU A 78 -1.71 3.09 1.07
N SER A 79 -2.49 2.39 1.88
CA SER A 79 -2.35 2.43 3.33
C SER A 79 -1.00 1.86 3.79
N PHE A 80 -0.52 0.79 3.15
CA PHE A 80 0.81 0.24 3.38
C PHE A 80 1.92 1.27 3.10
N CYS A 81 1.86 1.96 1.96
CA CYS A 81 2.82 3.00 1.61
C CYS A 81 2.81 4.14 2.62
N LEU A 82 1.63 4.65 3.01
CA LEU A 82 1.52 5.75 3.97
C LEU A 82 2.11 5.40 5.33
N VAL A 83 1.79 4.23 5.86
CA VAL A 83 2.34 3.75 7.14
C VAL A 83 3.85 3.57 7.06
N SER A 84 4.36 2.95 6.00
CA SER A 84 5.80 2.74 5.79
C SER A 84 6.54 4.06 5.63
N ILE A 85 6.00 5.02 4.87
CA ILE A 85 6.59 6.35 4.69
C ILE A 85 6.65 7.10 6.01
N PHE A 86 5.59 7.03 6.83
CA PHE A 86 5.56 7.68 8.13
C PHE A 86 6.72 7.20 9.03
N PHE A 87 6.91 5.90 9.17
CA PHE A 87 8.02 5.35 9.96
C PHE A 87 9.39 5.64 9.34
N THR A 88 9.51 5.51 8.02
CA THR A 88 10.72 5.86 7.29
C THR A 88 11.13 7.32 7.53
N PHE A 89 10.15 8.22 7.47
CA PHE A 89 10.35 9.65 7.70
C PHE A 89 10.79 9.92 9.14
N LEU A 90 10.11 9.33 10.11
CA LEU A 90 10.44 9.49 11.53
C LEU A 90 11.86 9.01 11.83
N ILE A 91 12.22 7.80 11.40
CA ILE A 91 13.53 7.20 11.64
C ILE A 91 14.62 7.99 10.86
N GLY A 92 14.36 8.27 9.59
CA GLY A 92 15.33 8.94 8.71
C GLY A 92 15.66 10.36 9.16
N LEU A 93 14.65 11.14 9.56
CA LEU A 93 14.87 12.49 10.09
C LEU A 93 15.60 12.47 11.45
N THR A 94 15.19 11.58 12.35
CA THR A 94 15.79 11.53 13.69
C THR A 94 17.25 11.08 13.61
N LEU A 95 17.53 9.94 12.98
CA LEU A 95 18.89 9.41 12.89
C LEU A 95 19.79 10.25 11.96
N GLY A 96 19.27 10.72 10.83
CA GLY A 96 20.00 11.63 9.96
C GLY A 96 20.27 12.98 10.61
N GLY A 97 19.29 13.50 11.34
CA GLY A 97 19.39 14.72 12.13
C GLY A 97 20.45 14.63 13.23
N LEU A 98 20.39 13.60 14.05
CA LEU A 98 21.36 13.35 15.11
C LEU A 98 22.78 13.14 14.55
N SER A 99 22.91 12.39 13.45
CA SER A 99 24.17 12.15 12.77
C SER A 99 24.79 13.47 12.27
N GLY A 100 24.01 14.32 11.58
CA GLY A 100 24.48 15.60 11.07
C GLY A 100 24.75 16.64 12.16
N TYR A 101 23.95 16.65 13.25
CA TYR A 101 24.05 17.63 14.31
C TYR A 101 25.18 17.30 15.31
N LEU A 102 25.21 16.09 15.84
CA LEU A 102 26.21 15.66 16.84
C LEU A 102 27.57 15.38 16.21
N GLY A 103 27.59 14.77 15.02
CA GLY A 103 28.84 14.37 14.37
C GLY A 103 29.60 13.26 15.11
N GLY A 104 30.91 13.16 14.87
CA GLY A 104 31.83 12.28 15.62
C GLY A 104 31.42 10.82 15.64
N VAL A 105 31.38 10.22 16.83
CA VAL A 105 31.07 8.78 17.02
C VAL A 105 29.63 8.45 16.59
N VAL A 106 28.66 9.34 16.88
CA VAL A 106 27.25 9.12 16.52
C VAL A 106 27.11 9.05 15.00
N ASP A 107 27.73 10.00 14.30
CA ASP A 107 27.75 10.01 12.84
C ASP A 107 28.38 8.73 12.29
N THR A 108 29.54 8.32 12.82
CA THR A 108 30.21 7.11 12.39
C THR A 108 29.32 5.86 12.55
N ILE A 109 28.66 5.70 13.68
CA ILE A 109 27.77 4.55 13.94
C ILE A 109 26.60 4.53 12.96
N VAL A 110 25.92 5.68 12.81
CA VAL A 110 24.75 5.80 11.93
C VAL A 110 25.16 5.52 10.46
N GLN A 111 26.29 6.08 9.99
CA GLN A 111 26.75 5.85 8.63
C GLN A 111 27.15 4.37 8.40
N ARG A 112 27.79 3.71 9.39
CA ARG A 112 28.11 2.28 9.27
C ARG A 112 26.85 1.41 9.22
N ALA A 113 25.83 1.73 10.02
CA ALA A 113 24.54 1.04 9.93
C ALA A 113 23.90 1.21 8.55
N ILE A 114 23.91 2.43 7.99
CA ILE A 114 23.42 2.71 6.66
C ILE A 114 24.18 1.92 5.61
N ASP A 115 25.54 1.91 5.66
CA ASP A 115 26.37 1.21 4.72
C ASP A 115 26.13 -0.31 4.76
N LEU A 116 25.95 -0.87 5.95
CA LEU A 116 25.61 -2.28 6.14
C LEU A 116 24.27 -2.63 5.46
N ILE A 117 23.22 -1.84 5.71
CA ILE A 117 21.89 -2.09 5.13
C ILE A 117 21.94 -1.93 3.61
N MET A 118 22.61 -0.91 3.10
CA MET A 118 22.70 -0.63 1.67
C MET A 118 23.65 -1.55 0.91
N SER A 119 24.53 -2.31 1.58
CA SER A 119 25.36 -3.32 0.96
C SER A 119 24.57 -4.56 0.53
N MET A 120 23.39 -4.77 1.10
CA MET A 120 22.54 -5.91 0.78
C MET A 120 21.65 -5.61 -0.43
N PRO A 121 21.48 -6.56 -1.37
CA PRO A 121 20.56 -6.38 -2.48
C PRO A 121 19.14 -6.36 -1.95
N THR A 122 18.46 -5.22 -2.14
CA THR A 122 17.18 -4.88 -1.48
C THR A 122 16.06 -5.85 -1.81
N ILE A 123 15.93 -6.24 -3.09
CA ILE A 123 14.85 -7.13 -3.54
C ILE A 123 14.96 -8.54 -2.92
N PRO A 124 16.12 -9.24 -3.00
CA PRO A 124 16.29 -10.52 -2.32
C PRO A 124 16.10 -10.45 -0.81
N LEU A 125 16.52 -9.34 -0.17
CA LEU A 125 16.32 -9.13 1.25
C LEU A 125 14.83 -9.07 1.61
N TRP A 126 14.03 -8.29 0.86
CA TRP A 126 12.59 -8.21 1.08
C TRP A 126 11.89 -9.53 0.84
N MET A 127 12.26 -10.24 -0.23
CA MET A 127 11.67 -11.55 -0.53
C MET A 127 11.96 -12.58 0.57
N SER A 128 13.19 -12.64 1.08
CA SER A 128 13.56 -13.56 2.15
C SER A 128 12.87 -13.22 3.48
N LEU A 129 12.77 -11.94 3.82
CA LEU A 129 12.04 -11.49 5.03
C LEU A 129 10.54 -11.78 4.92
N ALA A 130 9.93 -11.54 3.76
CA ALA A 130 8.53 -11.87 3.52
C ALA A 130 8.27 -13.38 3.60
N ALA A 131 9.18 -14.20 3.04
CA ALA A 131 9.08 -15.66 3.09
C ALA A 131 9.29 -16.24 4.51
N ALA A 132 10.06 -15.54 5.36
CA ALA A 132 10.28 -15.94 6.75
C ALA A 132 9.05 -15.71 7.65
N LEU A 133 8.03 -14.97 7.19
CA LEU A 133 6.82 -14.72 7.98
C LEU A 133 5.97 -15.99 8.10
N PRO A 134 5.62 -16.43 9.32
CA PRO A 134 4.79 -17.61 9.52
C PRO A 134 3.44 -17.49 8.81
N SER A 135 3.02 -18.57 8.14
CA SER A 135 1.72 -18.65 7.46
C SER A 135 0.54 -18.52 8.41
N THR A 136 0.74 -18.88 9.68
CA THR A 136 -0.26 -18.83 10.76
C THR A 136 -0.58 -17.42 11.26
N MET A 137 0.22 -16.42 10.90
CA MET A 137 -0.04 -15.04 11.31
C MET A 137 -1.30 -14.47 10.67
N THR A 138 -2.04 -13.68 11.45
CA THR A 138 -3.18 -12.90 10.96
C THR A 138 -2.73 -11.92 9.88
N GLN A 139 -3.56 -11.66 8.88
CA GLN A 139 -3.26 -10.74 7.77
C GLN A 139 -2.83 -9.34 8.25
N LEU A 140 -3.51 -8.82 9.29
CA LEU A 140 -3.15 -7.52 9.87
C LEU A 140 -1.74 -7.51 10.47
N LYS A 141 -1.35 -8.58 11.18
CA LYS A 141 0.01 -8.71 11.74
C LYS A 141 1.07 -8.79 10.63
N LYS A 142 0.83 -9.58 9.58
CA LYS A 142 1.72 -9.64 8.41
C LYS A 142 1.88 -8.27 7.77
N TYR A 143 0.77 -7.56 7.57
CA TYR A 143 0.76 -6.22 7.01
C TYR A 143 1.61 -5.25 7.85
N LEU A 144 1.38 -5.16 9.16
CA LEU A 144 2.13 -4.27 10.04
C LEU A 144 3.62 -4.62 10.10
N LEU A 145 3.95 -5.92 10.14
CA LEU A 145 5.34 -6.36 10.17
C LEU A 145 6.06 -6.04 8.86
N MET A 146 5.39 -6.20 7.71
CA MET A 146 5.96 -5.81 6.42
C MET A 146 6.16 -4.29 6.31
N CYS A 147 5.22 -3.48 6.84
CA CYS A 147 5.40 -2.02 6.93
C CYS A 147 6.65 -1.67 7.75
N LEU A 148 6.84 -2.33 8.90
CA LEU A 148 7.99 -2.13 9.76
C LEU A 148 9.30 -2.51 9.06
N ILE A 149 9.36 -3.68 8.42
CA ILE A 149 10.52 -4.14 7.66
C ILE A 149 10.88 -3.15 6.56
N MET A 150 9.89 -2.69 5.79
CA MET A 150 10.11 -1.71 4.73
C MET A 150 10.66 -0.39 5.27
N SER A 151 10.14 0.08 6.40
CA SER A 151 10.62 1.32 7.03
C SER A 151 12.03 1.19 7.59
N LEU A 152 12.38 0.02 8.18
CA LEU A 152 13.72 -0.27 8.70
C LEU A 152 14.80 -0.34 7.62
N ILE A 153 14.43 -0.54 6.37
CA ILE A 153 15.37 -0.50 5.24
C ILE A 153 15.33 0.87 4.56
N GLY A 154 14.12 1.44 4.41
CA GLY A 154 13.87 2.67 3.64
C GLY A 154 14.45 3.95 4.25
N TRP A 155 14.64 4.03 5.57
CA TRP A 155 15.13 5.24 6.25
C TRP A 155 16.54 5.66 5.86
N THR A 156 17.37 4.74 5.35
CA THR A 156 18.79 4.97 5.06
C THR A 156 19.02 6.10 4.07
N GLY A 157 18.25 6.13 2.98
CA GLY A 157 18.33 7.17 1.96
C GLY A 157 17.97 8.56 2.51
N LEU A 158 16.86 8.64 3.26
CA LEU A 158 16.41 9.89 3.87
C LEU A 158 17.39 10.40 4.92
N ALA A 159 17.95 9.51 5.74
CA ALA A 159 18.94 9.86 6.75
C ALA A 159 20.20 10.48 6.13
N ARG A 160 20.71 9.97 5.01
CA ARG A 160 21.83 10.58 4.29
C ARG A 160 21.53 11.98 3.79
N VAL A 161 20.34 12.17 3.19
CA VAL A 161 19.90 13.49 2.70
C VAL A 161 19.77 14.47 3.85
N THR A 162 19.10 14.06 4.94
CA THR A 162 18.92 14.91 6.13
C THR A 162 20.24 15.29 6.76
N ARG A 163 21.15 14.30 6.93
CA ARG A 163 22.51 14.56 7.43
C ARG A 163 23.24 15.61 6.56
N GLY A 164 23.24 15.41 5.23
CA GLY A 164 23.90 16.35 4.33
C GLY A 164 23.36 17.79 4.44
N LYS A 165 22.04 17.92 4.56
CA LYS A 165 21.39 19.23 4.77
C LYS A 165 21.78 19.89 6.10
N ILE A 166 21.83 19.10 7.19
CA ILE A 166 22.23 19.63 8.50
C ILE A 166 23.70 20.04 8.52
N LEU A 167 24.58 19.28 7.90
CA LEU A 167 25.99 19.66 7.78
C LEU A 167 26.15 20.97 7.00
N SER A 168 25.45 21.14 5.87
CA SER A 168 25.44 22.38 5.11
C SER A 168 24.92 23.57 5.93
N LEU A 169 23.79 23.38 6.64
CA LEU A 169 23.21 24.43 7.48
C LEU A 169 24.09 24.86 8.66
N ARG A 170 24.93 23.98 9.16
CA ARG A 170 25.88 24.32 10.25
C ARG A 170 26.97 25.32 9.84
N GLU A 171 27.28 25.38 8.55
CA GLU A 171 28.30 26.27 7.96
C GLU A 171 27.73 27.61 7.51
N GLU A 172 26.40 27.81 7.61
CA GLU A 172 25.76 29.05 7.26
C GLU A 172 26.06 30.20 8.25
N ASP A 173 26.21 31.42 7.75
CA ASP A 173 26.60 32.58 8.51
C ASP A 173 25.69 32.88 9.71
N PHE A 174 24.38 32.66 9.57
CA PHE A 174 23.42 32.86 10.66
C PHE A 174 23.59 31.90 11.82
N VAL A 175 24.06 30.69 11.57
CA VAL A 175 24.33 29.69 12.61
C VAL A 175 25.64 30.02 13.32
N THR A 176 26.66 30.43 12.56
CA THR A 176 27.93 30.87 13.14
C THR A 176 27.80 32.17 13.94
N ALA A 177 26.92 33.09 13.53
CA ALA A 177 26.61 34.31 14.30
C ALA A 177 25.81 34.06 15.59
N ALA A 178 25.09 32.94 15.68
CA ALA A 178 24.29 32.58 16.85
C ALA A 178 25.05 31.77 17.92
N ARG A 179 26.29 31.37 17.65
CA ARG A 179 27.19 30.66 18.55
C ARG A 179 28.12 31.62 19.30
#